data_cd2d2513c5aac1600275a28c734ae9cf
#
_entry.id   cd2d2513c5aac1600275a28c734ae9cf
#
_cell.length_a   1.000
_cell.length_b   1.000
_cell.length_c   1.000
_cell.angle_alpha   90.00
_cell.angle_beta   90.00
_cell.angle_gamma   90.00
#
_symmetry.space_group_name_H-M   'P 1'
#
loop_
_entity.id
_entity.type
_entity.pdbx_description
1 polymer ?
#
loop_
_entity_poly.entity_id
_entity_poly.type
_entity_poly.pdbx_seq_one_letter_code
_entity_poly.pdbx_strand_id
1 'polypeptide(L)'
;MSAENSQPNLEDLNVIVSGQGGDGSLTVVNLLASVLRQNGMSVYTERDVLSRIKGGITAATLRASTGEQFTIGNHIDLLVAFDTAAVSKNLRQLNKNSIVLYDNSGGPLPDGILGDETRAFGAPLSRQAVKTFRRDIYKNSISFGLIGRILGLPDDTMRVSFESRFKRMGQQILKYNLAALTVGLSLADELGFTVGKGLYRIQEIEAKPHMLITGNEAIAFGFLVAGGRFYAGYPITPSTDVMDFLIKWAPQFGGVVRQAEDELSAINMAIG
;
A
#
# COMPACT_ATOMS: atom_id res chain seq x y z
N MET A 1 -1.88 20.79 -36.57
CA MET A 1 -2.41 19.53 -36.05
C MET A 1 -1.66 19.32 -34.72
N SER A 2 -2.28 19.69 -33.61
CA SER A 2 -1.76 19.51 -32.27
C SER A 2 -1.74 18.01 -31.96
N ALA A 3 -0.56 17.44 -31.72
CA ALA A 3 -0.45 16.12 -31.10
C ALA A 3 -1.22 16.18 -29.80
N GLU A 4 -2.39 15.59 -29.71
CA GLU A 4 -3.06 15.28 -28.47
C GLU A 4 -2.08 14.43 -27.67
N ASN A 5 -1.60 14.99 -26.57
CA ASN A 5 -0.77 14.30 -25.57
C ASN A 5 -1.67 13.23 -24.92
N SER A 6 -1.92 12.13 -25.64
CA SER A 6 -2.69 11.01 -25.09
C SER A 6 -1.85 10.39 -23.97
N GLN A 7 -2.36 10.46 -22.74
CA GLN A 7 -1.76 9.80 -21.60
C GLN A 7 -1.56 8.31 -21.91
N PRO A 8 -0.39 7.73 -21.61
CA PRO A 8 -0.16 6.31 -21.84
C PRO A 8 -1.11 5.48 -20.94
N ASN A 9 -1.62 4.39 -21.50
CA ASN A 9 -2.35 3.43 -20.71
C ASN A 9 -1.44 2.80 -19.68
N LEU A 10 -1.96 2.63 -18.46
CA LEU A 10 -1.24 1.96 -17.39
C LEU A 10 -1.36 0.45 -17.60
N GLU A 11 -0.33 -0.19 -18.15
CA GLU A 11 -0.30 -1.64 -18.40
C GLU A 11 0.46 -2.42 -17.33
N ASP A 12 1.54 -1.86 -16.81
CA ASP A 12 2.34 -2.41 -15.71
C ASP A 12 2.87 -1.24 -14.86
N LEU A 13 2.80 -1.38 -13.55
CA LEU A 13 3.15 -0.33 -12.60
C LEU A 13 3.82 -0.92 -11.37
N ASN A 14 5.02 -0.44 -11.06
CA ASN A 14 5.75 -0.79 -9.87
C ASN A 14 5.83 0.42 -8.92
N VAL A 15 5.17 0.31 -7.78
CA VAL A 15 5.12 1.37 -6.75
C VAL A 15 5.84 0.91 -5.51
N ILE A 16 6.69 1.77 -4.96
CA ILE A 16 7.22 1.60 -3.60
C ILE A 16 6.76 2.77 -2.74
N VAL A 17 6.20 2.46 -1.59
CA VAL A 17 5.93 3.43 -0.53
C VAL A 17 6.88 3.16 0.62
N SER A 18 7.75 4.11 0.93
CA SER A 18 8.86 3.93 1.88
C SER A 18 8.91 5.07 2.90
N GLY A 19 9.25 4.72 4.13
CA GLY A 19 9.37 5.64 5.25
C GLY A 19 9.82 4.91 6.51
N GLN A 20 9.74 5.56 7.66
CA GLN A 20 10.09 4.92 8.92
C GLN A 20 9.04 3.87 9.32
N GLY A 21 9.49 2.87 10.07
CA GLY A 21 8.61 1.84 10.61
C GLY A 21 7.45 2.46 11.42
N GLY A 22 6.21 2.14 11.00
CA GLY A 22 5.00 2.73 11.58
C GLY A 22 4.41 3.91 10.80
N ASP A 23 5.07 4.43 9.79
CA ASP A 23 4.59 5.54 8.95
C ASP A 23 3.35 5.21 8.11
N GLY A 24 2.97 3.94 8.04
CA GLY A 24 1.74 3.49 7.37
C GLY A 24 1.90 3.24 5.87
N SER A 25 3.11 3.04 5.37
CA SER A 25 3.40 2.67 3.97
C SER A 25 2.55 1.51 3.48
N LEU A 26 2.38 0.47 4.31
CA LEU A 26 1.52 -0.67 4.00
C LEU A 26 0.04 -0.29 3.83
N THR A 27 -0.45 0.70 4.56
CA THR A 27 -1.84 1.17 4.40
C THR A 27 -2.06 1.79 3.02
N VAL A 28 -1.11 2.61 2.56
CA VAL A 28 -1.16 3.23 1.22
C VAL A 28 -1.13 2.16 0.14
N VAL A 29 -0.21 1.20 0.23
CA VAL A 29 -0.09 0.08 -0.72
C VAL A 29 -1.35 -0.76 -0.77
N ASN A 30 -1.94 -1.11 0.38
CA ASN A 30 -3.17 -1.89 0.43
C ASN A 30 -4.38 -1.15 -0.16
N LEU A 31 -4.47 0.17 0.02
CA LEU A 31 -5.50 0.99 -0.61
C LEU A 31 -5.33 1.02 -2.13
N LEU A 32 -4.09 1.24 -2.62
CA LEU A 32 -3.78 1.19 -4.05
C LEU A 32 -4.10 -0.19 -4.64
N ALA A 33 -3.68 -1.27 -3.98
CA ALA A 33 -3.97 -2.63 -4.39
C ALA A 33 -5.47 -2.88 -4.53
N SER A 34 -6.27 -2.39 -3.57
CA SER A 34 -7.73 -2.51 -3.60
C SER A 34 -8.34 -1.79 -4.81
N VAL A 35 -7.92 -0.54 -5.06
CA VAL A 35 -8.46 0.26 -6.19
C VAL A 35 -8.05 -0.34 -7.52
N LEU A 36 -6.77 -0.67 -7.71
CA LEU A 36 -6.26 -1.21 -8.97
C LEU A 36 -6.89 -2.56 -9.30
N ARG A 37 -7.11 -3.42 -8.29
CA ARG A 37 -7.85 -4.67 -8.45
C ARG A 37 -9.31 -4.44 -8.83
N GLN A 38 -9.98 -3.44 -8.24
CA GLN A 38 -11.35 -3.09 -8.61
C GLN A 38 -11.46 -2.63 -10.08
N ASN A 39 -10.39 -2.06 -10.63
CA ASN A 39 -10.28 -1.73 -12.05
C ASN A 39 -9.80 -2.92 -12.92
N GLY A 40 -9.79 -4.13 -12.40
CA GLY A 40 -9.50 -5.36 -13.15
C GLY A 40 -8.02 -5.71 -13.28
N MET A 41 -7.11 -4.94 -12.68
CA MET A 41 -5.67 -5.25 -12.72
C MET A 41 -5.30 -6.42 -11.80
N SER A 42 -4.35 -7.23 -12.26
CA SER A 42 -3.63 -8.18 -11.40
C SER A 42 -2.70 -7.43 -10.46
N VAL A 43 -2.70 -7.78 -9.18
CA VAL A 43 -1.94 -7.05 -8.15
C VAL A 43 -1.08 -8.02 -7.34
N TYR A 44 0.19 -7.69 -7.18
CA TYR A 44 1.14 -8.38 -6.32
C TYR A 44 1.74 -7.37 -5.33
N THR A 45 1.80 -7.72 -4.04
CA THR A 45 2.35 -6.84 -3.00
C THR A 45 3.41 -7.55 -2.18
N GLU A 46 4.40 -6.79 -1.74
CA GLU A 46 5.46 -7.23 -0.83
C GLU A 46 5.67 -6.17 0.25
N ARG A 47 6.09 -6.59 1.43
CA ARG A 47 6.46 -5.69 2.53
C ARG A 47 7.81 -6.07 3.11
N ASP A 48 8.64 -5.07 3.40
CA ASP A 48 9.83 -5.27 4.23
C ASP A 48 9.40 -5.60 5.67
N VAL A 49 9.80 -6.75 6.17
CA VAL A 49 9.64 -7.10 7.58
C VAL A 49 10.96 -6.82 8.29
N LEU A 50 10.97 -5.78 9.11
CA LEU A 50 12.14 -5.49 9.94
C LEU A 50 12.09 -6.34 11.22
N SER A 51 13.21 -6.98 11.55
CA SER A 51 13.38 -7.69 12.81
C SER A 51 13.53 -6.75 14.04
N ARG A 52 13.49 -5.43 13.83
CA ARG A 52 13.59 -4.41 14.89
C ARG A 52 12.21 -3.94 15.31
N ILE A 53 12.00 -3.83 16.63
CA ILE A 53 10.72 -3.38 17.20
C ILE A 53 10.45 -1.89 16.93
N LYS A 54 11.49 -1.07 16.79
CA LYS A 54 11.40 0.37 16.47
C LYS A 54 12.56 0.82 15.60
N GLY A 55 12.26 1.74 14.68
CA GLY A 55 13.24 2.42 13.83
C GLY A 55 13.68 1.60 12.61
N GLY A 56 14.27 2.28 11.67
CA GLY A 56 14.68 1.77 10.36
C GLY A 56 13.66 2.07 9.27
N ILE A 57 14.18 2.19 8.05
CA ILE A 57 13.37 2.47 6.86
C ILE A 57 12.70 1.18 6.40
N THR A 58 11.38 1.20 6.35
CA THR A 58 10.55 0.13 5.79
C THR A 58 10.04 0.52 4.41
N ALA A 59 9.71 -0.47 3.61
CA ALA A 59 9.05 -0.26 2.35
C ALA A 59 7.90 -1.26 2.18
N ALA A 60 6.86 -0.82 1.51
CA ALA A 60 5.81 -1.68 0.98
C ALA A 60 5.80 -1.49 -0.53
N THR A 61 5.86 -2.58 -1.26
CA THR A 61 5.94 -2.61 -2.72
C THR A 61 4.63 -3.15 -3.29
N LEU A 62 4.22 -2.59 -4.41
CA LEU A 62 3.08 -3.04 -5.19
C LEU A 62 3.47 -3.12 -6.65
N ARG A 63 3.14 -4.22 -7.32
CA ARG A 63 3.07 -4.30 -8.76
C ARG A 63 1.62 -4.50 -9.18
N ALA A 64 1.16 -3.71 -10.15
CA ALA A 64 -0.16 -3.87 -10.75
C ALA A 64 0.00 -3.97 -12.26
N SER A 65 -0.68 -4.92 -12.90
CA SER A 65 -0.58 -5.16 -14.33
C SER A 65 -1.91 -5.59 -14.94
N THR A 66 -2.09 -5.31 -16.22
CA THR A 66 -3.24 -5.82 -17.01
C THR A 66 -3.15 -7.32 -17.26
N GLY A 67 -1.93 -7.89 -17.24
CA GLY A 67 -1.66 -9.32 -17.29
C GLY A 67 -1.45 -9.95 -15.91
N GLU A 68 -1.48 -11.27 -15.82
CA GLU A 68 -1.17 -11.98 -14.58
C GLU A 68 0.30 -11.81 -14.21
N GLN A 69 0.57 -11.46 -12.94
CA GLN A 69 1.90 -11.27 -12.40
C GLN A 69 2.04 -12.02 -11.07
N PHE A 70 3.20 -12.67 -10.88
CA PHE A 70 3.50 -13.49 -9.69
C PHE A 70 4.76 -13.00 -8.95
N THR A 71 5.31 -11.87 -9.36
CA THR A 71 6.51 -11.25 -8.75
C THR A 71 6.39 -9.74 -8.76
N ILE A 72 7.14 -9.08 -7.88
CA ILE A 72 7.41 -7.64 -7.98
C ILE A 72 8.36 -7.38 -9.16
N GLY A 73 8.32 -6.13 -9.67
CA GLY A 73 9.25 -5.69 -10.72
C GLY A 73 10.67 -5.44 -10.19
N ASN A 74 11.60 -5.28 -11.11
CA ASN A 74 13.01 -4.98 -10.82
C ASN A 74 13.34 -3.47 -10.89
N HIS A 75 12.36 -2.61 -11.15
CA HIS A 75 12.47 -1.15 -11.21
C HIS A 75 11.28 -0.50 -10.52
N ILE A 76 11.41 0.79 -10.25
CA ILE A 76 10.35 1.59 -9.65
C ILE A 76 9.81 2.57 -10.70
N ASP A 77 8.50 2.55 -10.93
CA ASP A 77 7.81 3.58 -11.73
C ASP A 77 7.43 4.77 -10.85
N LEU A 78 6.96 4.51 -9.62
CA LEU A 78 6.59 5.53 -8.65
C LEU A 78 7.16 5.19 -7.27
N LEU A 79 8.08 6.02 -6.79
CA LEU A 79 8.53 6.03 -5.40
C LEU A 79 7.73 7.07 -4.61
N VAL A 80 7.12 6.66 -3.52
CA VAL A 80 6.52 7.54 -2.51
C VAL A 80 7.38 7.48 -1.26
N ALA A 81 8.07 8.56 -0.94
CA ALA A 81 9.03 8.63 0.16
C ALA A 81 8.55 9.59 1.25
N PHE A 82 8.37 9.10 2.46
CA PHE A 82 7.96 9.92 3.61
C PHE A 82 9.12 10.67 4.28
N ASP A 83 10.36 10.39 3.87
CA ASP A 83 11.56 11.12 4.27
C ASP A 83 12.70 10.94 3.25
N THR A 84 13.77 11.71 3.43
CA THR A 84 14.97 11.67 2.56
C THR A 84 15.70 10.32 2.64
N ALA A 85 15.69 9.66 3.81
CA ALA A 85 16.35 8.37 3.97
C ALA A 85 15.63 7.28 3.16
N ALA A 86 14.30 7.38 3.03
CA ALA A 86 13.51 6.52 2.16
C ALA A 86 13.88 6.70 0.68
N VAL A 87 14.15 7.93 0.22
CA VAL A 87 14.68 8.18 -1.13
C VAL A 87 16.03 7.50 -1.29
N SER A 88 16.96 7.76 -0.37
CA SER A 88 18.34 7.22 -0.42
C SER A 88 18.37 5.69 -0.46
N LYS A 89 17.50 5.02 0.31
CA LYS A 89 17.39 3.55 0.31
C LYS A 89 17.02 2.96 -1.05
N ASN A 90 16.20 3.67 -1.82
CA ASN A 90 15.59 3.15 -3.04
C ASN A 90 16.28 3.65 -4.34
N LEU A 91 17.33 4.47 -4.25
CA LEU A 91 18.01 5.08 -5.41
C LEU A 91 18.40 4.09 -6.51
N ARG A 92 18.90 2.89 -6.12
CA ARG A 92 19.40 1.88 -7.08
C ARG A 92 18.33 1.28 -7.96
N GLN A 93 17.06 1.39 -7.57
CA GLN A 93 15.92 0.85 -8.31
C GLN A 93 15.24 1.91 -9.18
N LEU A 94 15.62 3.19 -9.02
CA LEU A 94 15.13 4.28 -9.86
C LEU A 94 15.82 4.29 -11.21
N ASN A 95 15.08 4.69 -12.24
CA ASN A 95 15.57 4.92 -13.58
C ASN A 95 15.06 6.27 -14.10
N LYS A 96 15.42 6.66 -15.31
CA LYS A 96 15.05 7.94 -15.91
C LYS A 96 13.55 8.17 -16.09
N ASN A 97 12.75 7.11 -16.10
CA ASN A 97 11.29 7.20 -16.22
C ASN A 97 10.60 7.22 -14.86
N SER A 98 11.35 6.95 -13.79
CA SER A 98 10.82 6.91 -12.44
C SER A 98 10.31 8.28 -11.99
N ILE A 99 9.25 8.25 -11.19
CA ILE A 99 8.67 9.41 -10.53
C ILE A 99 8.93 9.27 -9.04
N VAL A 100 9.41 10.34 -8.43
CA VAL A 100 9.62 10.42 -6.98
C VAL A 100 8.65 11.43 -6.40
N LEU A 101 7.68 10.96 -5.62
CA LEU A 101 6.84 11.78 -4.77
C LEU A 101 7.41 11.76 -3.36
N TYR A 102 7.77 12.90 -2.81
CA TYR A 102 8.38 12.93 -1.48
C TYR A 102 7.74 13.96 -0.55
N ASP A 103 7.75 13.66 0.75
CA ASP A 103 7.32 14.61 1.77
C ASP A 103 8.39 15.69 1.98
N ASN A 104 8.09 16.91 1.53
CA ASN A 104 8.97 18.07 1.68
C ASN A 104 8.70 18.87 2.97
N SER A 105 7.98 18.32 3.93
CA SER A 105 7.69 18.99 5.21
C SER A 105 8.95 19.34 6.00
N GLY A 106 10.00 18.54 5.86
CA GLY A 106 11.34 18.77 6.44
C GLY A 106 12.29 19.59 5.57
N GLY A 107 11.87 19.97 4.38
CA GLY A 107 12.69 20.70 3.39
C GLY A 107 12.77 19.98 2.04
N PRO A 108 13.44 20.59 1.05
CA PRO A 108 13.68 19.95 -0.24
C PRO A 108 14.64 18.76 -0.12
N LEU A 109 14.66 17.92 -1.14
CA LEU A 109 15.70 16.90 -1.25
C LEU A 109 17.08 17.56 -1.42
N PRO A 110 18.16 16.96 -0.89
CA PRO A 110 19.51 17.44 -1.13
C PRO A 110 19.85 17.46 -2.62
N ASP A 111 20.59 18.48 -3.04
CA ASP A 111 21.04 18.61 -4.43
C ASP A 111 21.85 17.37 -4.86
N GLY A 112 21.58 16.91 -6.06
CA GLY A 112 22.28 15.76 -6.64
C GLY A 112 21.92 14.38 -6.06
N ILE A 113 20.93 14.28 -5.15
CA ILE A 113 20.48 12.98 -4.65
C ILE A 113 19.77 12.15 -5.73
N LEU A 114 19.08 12.81 -6.65
CA LEU A 114 18.44 12.19 -7.82
C LEU A 114 19.23 12.57 -9.09
N GLY A 115 19.20 11.65 -10.09
CA GLY A 115 19.73 11.96 -11.41
C GLY A 115 18.90 13.05 -12.10
N ASP A 116 19.53 13.82 -12.98
CA ASP A 116 18.94 14.99 -13.67
C ASP A 116 17.66 14.66 -14.46
N GLU A 117 17.49 13.41 -14.90
CA GLU A 117 16.34 12.97 -15.66
C GLU A 117 15.18 12.46 -14.79
N THR A 118 15.38 12.27 -13.47
CA THR A 118 14.34 11.77 -12.56
C THR A 118 13.36 12.88 -12.19
N ARG A 119 12.08 12.66 -12.46
CA ARG A 119 11.03 13.62 -12.10
C ARG A 119 10.67 13.51 -10.62
N ALA A 120 10.87 14.59 -9.87
CA ALA A 120 10.58 14.64 -8.44
C ALA A 120 9.50 15.68 -8.12
N PHE A 121 8.55 15.32 -7.28
CA PHE A 121 7.46 16.18 -6.81
C PHE A 121 7.44 16.18 -5.29
N GLY A 122 7.74 17.36 -4.71
CA GLY A 122 7.67 17.56 -3.27
C GLY A 122 6.29 18.04 -2.83
N ALA A 123 5.67 17.35 -1.89
CA ALA A 123 4.41 17.76 -1.29
C ALA A 123 4.53 17.79 0.24
N PRO A 124 3.97 18.80 0.94
CA PRO A 124 4.11 18.95 2.40
C PRO A 124 3.16 18.01 3.15
N LEU A 125 3.30 16.70 2.98
CA LEU A 125 2.35 15.67 3.45
C LEU A 125 2.18 15.70 4.97
N SER A 126 3.26 15.58 5.72
CA SER A 126 3.26 15.62 7.19
C SER A 126 2.80 16.97 7.72
N ARG A 127 3.28 18.06 7.11
CA ARG A 127 2.88 19.42 7.51
C ARG A 127 1.37 19.64 7.34
N GLN A 128 0.79 19.20 6.23
CA GLN A 128 -0.65 19.29 5.99
C GLN A 128 -1.44 18.39 6.94
N ALA A 129 -0.97 17.16 7.20
CA ALA A 129 -1.60 16.25 8.13
C ALA A 129 -1.67 16.85 9.56
N VAL A 130 -0.55 17.36 10.05
CA VAL A 130 -0.46 17.97 11.39
C VAL A 130 -1.26 19.28 11.46
N LYS A 131 -1.17 20.14 10.44
CA LYS A 131 -1.88 21.41 10.38
C LYS A 131 -3.40 21.21 10.43
N THR A 132 -3.93 20.28 9.63
CA THR A 132 -5.36 20.09 9.42
C THR A 132 -5.99 19.14 10.44
N PHE A 133 -5.30 18.05 10.79
CA PHE A 133 -5.87 16.96 11.59
C PHE A 133 -5.19 16.78 12.95
N ARG A 134 -4.12 17.54 13.25
CA ARG A 134 -3.32 17.46 14.48
C ARG A 134 -2.65 16.09 14.68
N ARG A 135 -2.54 15.28 13.63
CA ARG A 135 -1.95 13.94 13.68
C ARG A 135 -1.26 13.63 12.35
N ASP A 136 0.00 13.24 12.44
CA ASP A 136 0.84 12.93 11.27
C ASP A 136 0.35 11.70 10.47
N ILE A 137 -0.31 10.75 11.11
CA ILE A 137 -0.80 9.52 10.46
C ILE A 137 -1.69 9.78 9.24
N TYR A 138 -2.36 10.94 9.16
CA TYR A 138 -3.21 11.29 8.02
C TYR A 138 -2.42 11.63 6.75
N LYS A 139 -1.08 11.76 6.82
CA LYS A 139 -0.22 11.89 5.63
C LYS A 139 -0.41 10.72 4.67
N ASN A 140 -0.75 9.53 5.17
CA ASN A 140 -1.02 8.34 4.35
C ASN A 140 -2.26 8.52 3.46
N SER A 141 -3.32 9.07 4.00
CA SER A 141 -4.55 9.34 3.26
C SER A 141 -4.37 10.51 2.28
N ILE A 142 -3.58 11.51 2.68
CA ILE A 142 -3.19 12.63 1.81
C ILE A 142 -2.34 12.10 0.64
N SER A 143 -1.30 11.30 0.91
CA SER A 143 -0.45 10.75 -0.14
C SER A 143 -1.21 9.84 -1.09
N PHE A 144 -2.17 9.04 -0.59
CA PHE A 144 -3.00 8.21 -1.44
C PHE A 144 -3.83 9.04 -2.43
N GLY A 145 -4.45 10.16 -2.00
CA GLY A 145 -5.19 11.06 -2.88
C GLY A 145 -4.30 11.65 -3.99
N LEU A 146 -3.09 12.08 -3.61
CA LEU A 146 -2.12 12.62 -4.54
C LEU A 146 -1.62 11.56 -5.54
N ILE A 147 -1.29 10.36 -5.06
CA ILE A 147 -0.92 9.23 -5.91
C ILE A 147 -2.05 8.89 -6.89
N GLY A 148 -3.28 8.83 -6.39
CA GLY A 148 -4.45 8.53 -7.22
C GLY A 148 -4.61 9.48 -8.40
N ARG A 149 -4.40 10.78 -8.18
CA ARG A 149 -4.41 11.79 -9.26
C ARG A 149 -3.26 11.59 -10.25
N ILE A 150 -2.05 11.32 -9.75
CA ILE A 150 -0.88 11.04 -10.58
C ILE A 150 -1.15 9.84 -11.49
N LEU A 151 -1.76 8.80 -10.95
CA LEU A 151 -2.08 7.56 -11.67
C LEU A 151 -3.36 7.65 -12.52
N GLY A 152 -4.13 8.73 -12.41
CA GLY A 152 -5.40 8.88 -13.15
C GLY A 152 -6.55 8.03 -12.59
N LEU A 153 -6.50 7.66 -11.31
CA LEU A 153 -7.58 6.92 -10.64
C LEU A 153 -8.86 7.76 -10.54
N PRO A 154 -10.06 7.18 -10.78
CA PRO A 154 -11.31 7.87 -10.57
C PRO A 154 -11.54 8.20 -9.09
N ASP A 155 -12.01 9.42 -8.80
CA ASP A 155 -12.26 9.89 -7.44
C ASP A 155 -13.25 9.01 -6.68
N ASP A 156 -14.33 8.57 -7.36
CA ASP A 156 -15.36 7.73 -6.74
C ASP A 156 -14.80 6.36 -6.33
N THR A 157 -13.95 5.75 -7.15
CA THR A 157 -13.30 4.48 -6.83
C THR A 157 -12.39 4.61 -5.62
N MET A 158 -11.65 5.72 -5.53
CA MET A 158 -10.82 6.02 -4.36
C MET A 158 -11.68 6.18 -3.09
N ARG A 159 -12.79 6.92 -3.16
CA ARG A 159 -13.73 7.12 -2.03
C ARG A 159 -14.33 5.80 -1.56
N VAL A 160 -14.81 4.97 -2.48
CA VAL A 160 -15.38 3.64 -2.16
C VAL A 160 -14.35 2.77 -1.43
N SER A 161 -13.11 2.76 -1.86
CA SER A 161 -12.03 2.03 -1.20
C SER A 161 -11.76 2.52 0.22
N PHE A 162 -11.80 3.85 0.43
CA PHE A 162 -11.68 4.45 1.77
C PHE A 162 -12.84 4.07 2.68
N GLU A 163 -14.06 4.14 2.19
CA GLU A 163 -15.24 3.73 2.95
C GLU A 163 -15.16 2.25 3.35
N SER A 164 -14.80 1.38 2.42
CA SER A 164 -14.62 -0.05 2.69
C SER A 164 -13.56 -0.31 3.77
N ARG A 165 -12.44 0.42 3.73
CA ARG A 165 -11.33 0.26 4.67
C ARG A 165 -11.63 0.82 6.05
N PHE A 166 -12.19 2.04 6.13
CA PHE A 166 -12.26 2.80 7.37
C PHE A 166 -13.63 2.77 8.06
N LYS A 167 -14.71 2.35 7.38
CA LYS A 167 -16.06 2.28 7.94
C LYS A 167 -16.14 1.45 9.23
N ARG A 168 -15.40 0.35 9.28
CA ARG A 168 -15.35 -0.54 10.45
C ARG A 168 -14.55 0.02 11.63
N MET A 169 -13.75 1.06 11.40
CA MET A 169 -12.91 1.70 12.42
C MET A 169 -13.63 2.85 13.15
N GLY A 170 -14.86 3.18 12.73
CA GLY A 170 -15.70 4.19 13.32
C GLY A 170 -15.88 5.43 12.44
N GLN A 171 -17.03 6.08 12.61
CA GLN A 171 -17.47 7.23 11.79
C GLN A 171 -16.48 8.41 11.79
N GLN A 172 -15.91 8.71 12.95
CA GLN A 172 -14.96 9.82 13.09
C GLN A 172 -13.66 9.55 12.32
N ILE A 173 -13.15 8.30 12.38
CA ILE A 173 -11.94 7.89 11.65
C ILE A 173 -12.20 7.96 10.15
N LEU A 174 -13.33 7.45 9.68
CA LEU A 174 -13.75 7.54 8.28
C LEU A 174 -13.81 9.01 7.81
N LYS A 175 -14.50 9.87 8.56
CA LYS A 175 -14.62 11.29 8.23
C LYS A 175 -13.27 11.98 8.05
N TYR A 176 -12.33 11.77 8.97
CA TYR A 176 -11.00 12.37 8.87
C TYR A 176 -10.18 11.81 7.71
N ASN A 177 -10.27 10.51 7.45
CA ASN A 177 -9.56 9.93 6.32
C ASN A 177 -10.12 10.41 4.96
N LEU A 178 -11.43 10.55 4.81
CA LEU A 178 -12.03 11.13 3.61
C LEU A 178 -11.66 12.62 3.43
N ALA A 179 -11.61 13.39 4.51
CA ALA A 179 -11.12 14.76 4.45
C ALA A 179 -9.63 14.83 4.07
N ALA A 180 -8.81 13.92 4.57
CA ALA A 180 -7.40 13.82 4.22
C ALA A 180 -7.19 13.39 2.75
N LEU A 181 -8.02 12.48 2.23
CA LEU A 181 -8.06 12.15 0.80
C LEU A 181 -8.31 13.42 -0.03
N THR A 182 -9.30 14.24 0.34
CA THR A 182 -9.61 15.49 -0.36
C THR A 182 -8.43 16.47 -0.34
N VAL A 183 -7.71 16.59 0.78
CA VAL A 183 -6.48 17.40 0.85
C VAL A 183 -5.43 16.87 -0.14
N GLY A 184 -5.28 15.55 -0.25
CA GLY A 184 -4.34 14.94 -1.20
C GLY A 184 -4.69 15.24 -2.66
N LEU A 185 -5.98 15.18 -3.00
CA LEU A 185 -6.47 15.55 -4.33
C LEU A 185 -6.17 17.03 -4.65
N SER A 186 -6.41 17.93 -3.69
CA SER A 186 -6.10 19.37 -3.86
C SER A 186 -4.61 19.63 -4.05
N LEU A 187 -3.74 18.94 -3.28
CA LEU A 187 -2.29 19.05 -3.46
C LEU A 187 -1.83 18.54 -4.85
N ALA A 188 -2.49 17.51 -5.37
CA ALA A 188 -2.22 17.04 -6.72
C ALA A 188 -2.60 18.09 -7.77
N ASP A 189 -3.76 18.75 -7.60
CA ASP A 189 -4.19 19.84 -8.48
C ASP A 189 -3.19 21.02 -8.46
N GLU A 190 -2.63 21.37 -7.28
CA GLU A 190 -1.58 22.38 -7.13
C GLU A 190 -0.27 21.99 -7.85
N LEU A 191 0.05 20.70 -7.93
CA LEU A 191 1.18 20.16 -8.67
C LEU A 191 0.89 19.98 -10.17
N GLY A 192 -0.31 20.33 -10.65
CA GLY A 192 -0.73 20.26 -12.05
C GLY A 192 -1.37 18.92 -12.47
N PHE A 193 -1.61 18.00 -11.52
CA PHE A 193 -2.30 16.74 -11.77
C PHE A 193 -3.80 16.89 -11.49
N THR A 194 -4.55 17.37 -12.45
CA THR A 194 -6.01 17.52 -12.34
C THR A 194 -6.74 16.28 -12.87
N VAL A 195 -8.06 16.24 -12.70
CA VAL A 195 -8.91 15.15 -13.23
C VAL A 195 -8.68 14.97 -14.73
N GLY A 196 -8.35 13.75 -15.16
CA GLY A 196 -8.05 13.43 -16.55
C GLY A 196 -6.70 13.95 -17.04
N LYS A 197 -5.86 14.54 -16.19
CA LYS A 197 -4.49 15.01 -16.49
C LYS A 197 -3.44 14.41 -15.56
N GLY A 198 -3.61 13.16 -15.15
CA GLY A 198 -2.57 12.37 -14.52
C GLY A 198 -1.44 12.01 -15.49
N LEU A 199 -0.46 11.28 -15.04
CA LEU A 199 0.63 10.79 -15.91
C LEU A 199 0.23 9.54 -16.69
N TYR A 200 -0.79 8.85 -16.23
CA TYR A 200 -1.30 7.61 -16.81
C TYR A 200 -2.82 7.68 -16.99
N ARG A 201 -3.33 6.83 -17.87
CA ARG A 201 -4.75 6.53 -17.99
C ARG A 201 -4.97 5.09 -17.57
N ILE A 202 -5.84 4.87 -16.60
CA ILE A 202 -6.28 3.52 -16.23
C ILE A 202 -7.42 3.14 -17.16
N GLN A 203 -7.23 2.04 -17.89
CA GLN A 203 -8.32 1.41 -18.62
C GLN A 203 -9.16 0.57 -17.65
N GLU A 204 -10.46 0.67 -17.78
CA GLU A 204 -11.36 -0.27 -17.12
C GLU A 204 -11.22 -1.63 -17.81
N ILE A 205 -10.77 -2.63 -17.05
CA ILE A 205 -10.60 -4.00 -17.50
C ILE A 205 -11.66 -4.83 -16.80
N GLU A 206 -12.24 -5.78 -17.52
CA GLU A 206 -13.16 -6.73 -16.89
C GLU A 206 -12.47 -7.45 -15.73
N ALA A 207 -12.97 -7.20 -14.52
CA ALA A 207 -12.38 -7.76 -13.31
C ALA A 207 -12.64 -9.27 -13.26
N LYS A 208 -11.59 -10.08 -13.32
CA LYS A 208 -11.69 -11.51 -13.05
C LYS A 208 -11.91 -11.74 -11.54
N PRO A 209 -12.71 -12.76 -11.15
CA PRO A 209 -12.97 -13.06 -9.75
C PRO A 209 -11.72 -13.67 -9.08
N HIS A 210 -10.77 -12.85 -8.69
CA HIS A 210 -9.57 -13.27 -7.97
C HIS A 210 -9.64 -12.87 -6.49
N MET A 211 -9.10 -13.75 -5.64
CA MET A 211 -8.92 -13.45 -4.23
C MET A 211 -7.60 -12.69 -4.03
N LEU A 212 -7.64 -11.55 -3.36
CA LEU A 212 -6.43 -10.85 -2.89
C LEU A 212 -6.18 -11.24 -1.44
N ILE A 213 -5.19 -12.08 -1.22
CA ILE A 213 -4.78 -12.58 0.10
C ILE A 213 -3.27 -12.53 0.24
N THR A 214 -2.79 -12.46 1.46
CA THR A 214 -1.35 -12.60 1.77
C THR A 214 -0.94 -14.08 1.73
N GLY A 215 0.38 -14.34 1.64
CA GLY A 215 0.91 -15.70 1.74
C GLY A 215 0.53 -16.41 3.04
N ASN A 216 0.55 -15.68 4.18
CA ASN A 216 0.13 -16.21 5.47
C ASN A 216 -1.36 -16.58 5.51
N GLU A 217 -2.21 -15.73 4.93
CA GLU A 217 -3.65 -16.03 4.80
C GLU A 217 -3.89 -17.22 3.86
N ALA A 218 -3.10 -17.34 2.78
CA ALA A 218 -3.19 -18.47 1.85
C ALA A 218 -2.80 -19.80 2.53
N ILE A 219 -1.73 -19.80 3.35
CA ILE A 219 -1.34 -20.96 4.18
C ILE A 219 -2.48 -21.34 5.12
N ALA A 220 -3.04 -20.38 5.85
CA ALA A 220 -4.13 -20.61 6.79
C ALA A 220 -5.39 -21.13 6.08
N PHE A 221 -5.72 -20.55 4.93
CA PHE A 221 -6.86 -21.00 4.12
C PHE A 221 -6.64 -22.42 3.59
N GLY A 222 -5.44 -22.71 3.06
CA GLY A 222 -5.06 -24.06 2.60
C GLY A 222 -5.17 -25.11 3.72
N PHE A 223 -4.75 -24.77 4.94
CA PHE A 223 -4.91 -25.63 6.12
C PHE A 223 -6.40 -25.98 6.36
N LEU A 224 -7.30 -25.01 6.32
CA LEU A 224 -8.73 -25.24 6.49
C LEU A 224 -9.33 -26.10 5.37
N VAL A 225 -8.95 -25.82 4.12
CA VAL A 225 -9.40 -26.58 2.93
C VAL A 225 -8.92 -28.03 2.98
N ALA A 226 -7.68 -28.26 3.44
CA ALA A 226 -7.12 -29.60 3.62
C ALA A 226 -7.74 -30.38 4.79
N GLY A 227 -8.69 -29.79 5.52
CA GLY A 227 -9.38 -30.46 6.64
C GLY A 227 -8.74 -30.22 8.01
N GLY A 228 -7.77 -29.31 8.12
CA GLY A 228 -7.21 -28.87 9.40
C GLY A 228 -8.29 -28.25 10.29
N ARG A 229 -8.36 -28.67 11.57
CA ARG A 229 -9.40 -28.23 12.50
C ARG A 229 -8.85 -27.80 13.86
N PHE A 230 -7.61 -28.13 14.17
CA PHE A 230 -6.96 -27.72 15.39
C PHE A 230 -5.64 -27.01 15.06
N TYR A 231 -5.49 -25.79 15.53
CA TYR A 231 -4.28 -24.99 15.39
C TYR A 231 -3.83 -24.55 16.78
N ALA A 232 -2.55 -24.79 17.10
CA ALA A 232 -1.89 -24.23 18.25
C ALA A 232 -0.71 -23.39 17.78
N GLY A 233 -0.56 -22.16 18.30
CA GLY A 233 0.52 -21.27 17.87
C GLY A 233 0.92 -20.26 18.92
N TYR A 234 2.18 -19.86 18.88
CA TYR A 234 2.72 -18.73 19.62
C TYR A 234 2.68 -17.48 18.71
N PRO A 235 2.14 -16.34 19.21
CA PRO A 235 2.01 -15.13 18.40
C PRO A 235 3.36 -14.43 18.24
N ILE A 236 4.03 -14.69 17.13
CA ILE A 236 5.30 -14.09 16.77
C ILE A 236 5.29 -13.67 15.29
N THR A 237 5.83 -12.49 14.99
CA THR A 237 5.97 -12.01 13.60
C THR A 237 7.00 -12.86 12.85
N PRO A 238 6.70 -13.34 11.61
CA PRO A 238 5.53 -13.00 10.79
C PRO A 238 4.35 -13.99 10.89
N SER A 239 4.40 -15.02 11.70
CA SER A 239 3.40 -16.11 11.72
C SER A 239 2.06 -15.73 12.39
N THR A 240 2.03 -14.62 13.13
CA THR A 240 0.79 -14.15 13.80
C THR A 240 -0.37 -13.96 12.82
N ASP A 241 -0.10 -13.50 11.60
CA ASP A 241 -1.15 -13.31 10.57
C ASP A 241 -1.87 -14.64 10.22
N VAL A 242 -1.16 -15.78 10.27
CA VAL A 242 -1.76 -17.12 10.08
C VAL A 242 -2.75 -17.41 11.20
N MET A 243 -2.35 -17.16 12.45
CA MET A 243 -3.19 -17.37 13.62
C MET A 243 -4.41 -16.44 13.60
N ASP A 244 -4.25 -15.16 13.28
CA ASP A 244 -5.33 -14.17 13.18
C ASP A 244 -6.37 -14.58 12.14
N PHE A 245 -5.93 -15.08 10.98
CA PHE A 245 -6.81 -15.59 9.96
C PHE A 245 -7.61 -16.81 10.48
N LEU A 246 -6.92 -17.75 11.12
CA LEU A 246 -7.56 -18.95 11.66
C LEU A 246 -8.51 -18.65 12.83
N ILE A 247 -8.20 -17.70 13.72
CA ILE A 247 -9.11 -17.23 14.77
C ILE A 247 -10.44 -16.78 14.18
N LYS A 248 -10.39 -16.06 13.06
CA LYS A 248 -11.58 -15.55 12.39
C LYS A 248 -12.39 -16.61 11.66
N TRP A 249 -11.73 -17.55 10.99
CA TRP A 249 -12.37 -18.43 10.04
C TRP A 249 -12.53 -19.88 10.50
N ALA A 250 -11.59 -20.41 11.31
CA ALA A 250 -11.64 -21.81 11.74
C ALA A 250 -12.96 -22.24 12.42
N PRO A 251 -13.59 -21.38 13.27
CA PRO A 251 -14.88 -21.75 13.88
C PRO A 251 -15.99 -22.07 12.87
N GLN A 252 -15.98 -21.40 11.70
CA GLN A 252 -16.98 -21.66 10.64
C GLN A 252 -16.80 -23.03 9.98
N PHE A 253 -15.60 -23.62 10.12
CA PHE A 253 -15.28 -24.96 9.64
C PHE A 253 -15.26 -26.02 10.76
N GLY A 254 -15.75 -25.68 11.97
CA GLY A 254 -15.70 -26.55 13.13
C GLY A 254 -14.32 -26.70 13.74
N GLY A 255 -13.41 -25.77 13.46
CA GLY A 255 -12.05 -25.76 13.97
C GLY A 255 -11.87 -24.94 15.25
N VAL A 256 -10.76 -25.18 15.93
CA VAL A 256 -10.36 -24.52 17.18
C VAL A 256 -8.95 -23.96 17.03
N VAL A 257 -8.74 -22.75 17.52
CA VAL A 257 -7.41 -22.10 17.61
C VAL A 257 -7.05 -21.93 19.07
N ARG A 258 -5.83 -22.31 19.41
CA ARG A 258 -5.25 -22.13 20.75
C ARG A 258 -3.97 -21.30 20.66
N GLN A 259 -3.91 -20.23 21.43
CA GLN A 259 -2.67 -19.52 21.67
C GLN A 259 -1.87 -20.26 22.72
N ALA A 260 -0.63 -20.58 22.39
CA ALA A 260 0.33 -21.17 23.30
C ALA A 260 1.25 -20.08 23.90
N GLU A 261 1.91 -20.40 25.00
CA GLU A 261 2.83 -19.50 25.72
C GLU A 261 4.18 -19.38 25.01
N ASP A 262 4.60 -20.44 24.31
CA ASP A 262 5.82 -20.53 23.50
C ASP A 262 5.67 -21.58 22.38
N GLU A 263 6.68 -21.72 21.53
CA GLU A 263 6.70 -22.66 20.43
C GLU A 263 6.71 -24.12 20.90
N LEU A 264 7.38 -24.38 22.04
CA LEU A 264 7.44 -25.73 22.62
C LEU A 264 6.06 -26.22 23.09
N SER A 265 5.32 -25.31 23.75
CA SER A 265 3.93 -25.57 24.15
C SER A 265 3.03 -25.75 22.93
N ALA A 266 3.22 -24.93 21.88
CA ALA A 266 2.43 -25.01 20.66
C ALA A 266 2.58 -26.37 19.97
N ILE A 267 3.81 -26.86 19.78
CA ILE A 267 4.04 -28.15 19.12
C ILE A 267 3.51 -29.32 19.94
N ASN A 268 3.67 -29.29 21.28
CA ASN A 268 3.14 -30.32 22.15
C ASN A 268 1.60 -30.37 22.11
N MET A 269 0.93 -29.21 22.10
CA MET A 269 -0.53 -29.15 21.92
C MET A 269 -0.99 -29.68 20.57
N ALA A 270 -0.19 -29.53 19.50
CA ALA A 270 -0.52 -30.01 18.18
C ALA A 270 -0.34 -31.53 18.03
N ILE A 271 0.57 -32.13 18.80
CA ILE A 271 0.83 -33.56 18.83
C ILE A 271 -0.23 -34.30 19.67
N GLY A 272 -0.68 -33.72 20.76
CA GLY A 272 -1.63 -34.29 21.72
C GLY A 272 -0.97 -34.62 23.04
#